data_27f84abc1b6fefdd4993d48fa34b069e
#
_entry.id   27f84abc1b6fefdd4993d48fa34b069e
#
_cell.length_a   1.000
_cell.length_b   1.000
_cell.length_c   1.000
_cell.angle_alpha   90.00
_cell.angle_beta   90.00
_cell.angle_gamma   90.00
#
_symmetry.space_group_name_H-M   'P 1'
#
loop_
_entity.id
_entity.type
_entity.pdbx_description
1 polymer ?
#
loop_
_entity_poly.entity_id
_entity_poly.type
_entity_poly.pdbx_seq_one_letter_code
_entity_poly.pdbx_strand_id
1 'polypeptide(L)'
;MSACRLGVLAFGDSITNGGGELQWGVALQSWAQWVARGLALPYTGVAVDGARVEDVLVEQVPRVPAGARYDLGCLYIGVNDVRRLDWDRAAFERGHRAALAALAERCDRLLTLTVPLDLGRPRAEGKVQEVNAAIAASAAAAGALVLDLRGFGARNQVMTDHVHPTAFGQIAIAERALDVLAADGMDVRVRPHTLISYETTRWRRLRGDTTYAYRRLKQALKAANVHMGAV
;
A
#
# COMPACT_ATOMS: atom_id res chain seq x y z
N MET A 1 -8.33 -16.17 -30.36
CA MET A 1 -9.06 -15.04 -29.73
C MET A 1 -8.26 -14.65 -28.51
N SER A 2 -7.74 -13.41 -28.44
CA SER A 2 -7.06 -12.91 -27.23
C SER A 2 -8.08 -12.88 -26.09
N ALA A 3 -7.75 -13.52 -24.95
CA ALA A 3 -8.61 -13.47 -23.78
C ALA A 3 -8.84 -12.00 -23.37
N CYS A 4 -10.08 -11.62 -23.09
CA CYS A 4 -10.40 -10.29 -22.61
C CYS A 4 -9.68 -10.08 -21.26
N ARG A 5 -8.89 -9.02 -21.15
CA ARG A 5 -8.17 -8.66 -19.92
C ARG A 5 -9.00 -7.73 -19.07
N LEU A 6 -8.88 -7.89 -17.77
CA LEU A 6 -9.70 -7.19 -16.77
C LEU A 6 -8.93 -6.04 -16.10
N GLY A 7 -7.81 -5.59 -16.68
CA GLY A 7 -7.05 -4.45 -16.22
C GLY A 7 -6.18 -4.73 -15.01
N VAL A 8 -6.41 -4.05 -13.89
CA VAL A 8 -5.58 -4.13 -12.68
C VAL A 8 -6.28 -4.96 -11.60
N LEU A 9 -5.59 -5.98 -11.09
CA LEU A 9 -5.99 -6.76 -9.91
C LEU A 9 -5.14 -6.33 -8.72
N ALA A 10 -5.75 -6.06 -7.57
CA ALA A 10 -5.02 -5.66 -6.37
C ALA A 10 -5.39 -6.52 -5.15
N PHE A 11 -4.37 -7.14 -4.56
CA PHE A 11 -4.36 -7.78 -3.26
C PHE A 11 -3.69 -6.88 -2.22
N GLY A 12 -4.08 -7.02 -0.97
CA GLY A 12 -3.40 -6.29 0.11
C GLY A 12 -4.26 -6.08 1.35
N ASP A 13 -3.84 -5.11 2.15
CA ASP A 13 -4.48 -4.72 3.39
C ASP A 13 -5.33 -3.43 3.25
N SER A 14 -5.58 -2.75 4.39
CA SER A 14 -6.34 -1.51 4.43
C SER A 14 -5.77 -0.40 3.52
N ILE A 15 -4.46 -0.35 3.33
CA ILE A 15 -3.84 0.67 2.47
C ILE A 15 -4.25 0.45 1.01
N THR A 16 -4.26 -0.79 0.56
CA THR A 16 -4.71 -1.17 -0.78
C THR A 16 -6.24 -1.15 -0.91
N ASN A 17 -6.97 -1.35 0.18
CA ASN A 17 -8.43 -1.19 0.18
C ASN A 17 -8.88 0.29 0.14
N GLY A 18 -7.93 1.23 0.26
CA GLY A 18 -8.21 2.67 0.24
C GLY A 18 -8.38 3.27 1.63
N GLY A 19 -7.91 2.57 2.66
CA GLY A 19 -7.88 3.09 4.03
C GLY A 19 -7.03 4.36 4.15
N GLY A 20 -7.47 5.26 5.03
CA GLY A 20 -6.79 6.53 5.24
C GLY A 20 -7.75 7.66 5.60
N GLU A 21 -7.38 8.89 5.27
CA GLU A 21 -8.15 10.10 5.55
C GLU A 21 -8.28 10.95 4.28
N LEU A 22 -9.52 11.36 3.97
CA LEU A 22 -9.74 12.35 2.91
C LEU A 22 -9.12 13.70 3.35
N GLN A 23 -8.61 14.46 2.39
CA GLN A 23 -7.93 15.72 2.69
C GLN A 23 -8.37 16.81 1.71
N TRP A 24 -8.81 17.96 2.23
CA TRP A 24 -9.19 19.16 1.46
C TRP A 24 -10.18 18.90 0.32
N GLY A 25 -11.11 17.95 0.51
CA GLY A 25 -12.11 17.57 -0.50
C GLY A 25 -11.63 16.57 -1.54
N VAL A 26 -10.35 16.17 -1.51
CA VAL A 26 -9.85 15.09 -2.36
C VAL A 26 -10.39 13.75 -1.85
N ALA A 27 -11.09 13.02 -2.71
CA ALA A 27 -11.67 11.74 -2.36
C ALA A 27 -10.59 10.71 -1.99
N LEU A 28 -10.85 9.99 -0.91
CA LEU A 28 -9.99 8.86 -0.52
C LEU A 28 -10.27 7.67 -1.44
N GLN A 29 -9.26 7.26 -2.17
CA GLN A 29 -9.29 6.11 -3.07
C GLN A 29 -7.96 5.36 -2.98
N SER A 30 -8.00 4.06 -3.20
CA SER A 30 -6.82 3.19 -3.22
C SER A 30 -5.75 3.67 -4.21
N TRP A 31 -4.49 3.58 -3.82
CA TRP A 31 -3.36 3.80 -4.72
C TRP A 31 -3.44 2.91 -5.97
N ALA A 32 -3.85 1.65 -5.83
CA ALA A 32 -3.98 0.74 -6.96
C ALA A 32 -5.13 1.12 -7.90
N GLN A 33 -6.22 1.69 -7.36
CA GLN A 33 -7.29 2.25 -8.17
C GLN A 33 -6.82 3.51 -8.92
N TRP A 34 -5.99 4.35 -8.31
CA TRP A 34 -5.35 5.48 -9.00
C TRP A 34 -4.38 5.01 -10.07
N VAL A 35 -3.62 3.91 -9.85
CA VAL A 35 -2.79 3.29 -10.89
C VAL A 35 -3.65 2.84 -12.06
N ALA A 36 -4.75 2.13 -11.81
CA ALA A 36 -5.66 1.68 -12.88
C ALA A 36 -6.19 2.86 -13.71
N ARG A 37 -6.58 3.97 -13.06
CA ARG A 37 -6.97 5.20 -13.75
C ARG A 37 -5.84 5.79 -14.58
N GLY A 38 -4.62 5.81 -14.03
CA GLY A 38 -3.44 6.31 -14.73
C GLY A 38 -3.11 5.52 -16.00
N LEU A 39 -3.40 4.23 -15.99
CA LEU A 39 -3.24 3.32 -17.13
C LEU A 39 -4.48 3.28 -18.05
N ALA A 40 -5.58 3.95 -17.69
CA ALA A 40 -6.89 3.85 -18.35
C ALA A 40 -7.41 2.39 -18.42
N LEU A 41 -7.18 1.61 -17.36
CA LEU A 41 -7.58 0.21 -17.24
C LEU A 41 -8.68 0.02 -16.19
N PRO A 42 -9.55 -1.00 -16.33
CA PRO A 42 -10.46 -1.43 -15.27
C PRO A 42 -9.72 -1.81 -13.99
N TYR A 43 -10.43 -1.84 -12.87
CA TYR A 43 -9.88 -2.15 -11.55
C TYR A 43 -10.69 -3.23 -10.84
N THR A 44 -10.00 -4.23 -10.31
CA THR A 44 -10.54 -5.25 -9.41
C THR A 44 -9.76 -5.23 -8.11
N GLY A 45 -10.35 -4.72 -7.05
CA GLY A 45 -9.77 -4.72 -5.70
C GLY A 45 -10.43 -5.79 -4.83
N VAL A 46 -9.62 -6.64 -4.21
CA VAL A 46 -10.06 -7.66 -3.25
C VAL A 46 -9.33 -7.56 -1.92
N ALA A 47 -8.59 -6.47 -1.71
CA ALA A 47 -7.89 -6.16 -0.47
C ALA A 47 -8.86 -6.08 0.73
N VAL A 48 -8.39 -6.46 1.90
CA VAL A 48 -9.18 -6.51 3.14
C VAL A 48 -8.44 -5.78 4.26
N ASP A 49 -9.16 -4.96 5.02
CA ASP A 49 -8.60 -4.19 6.13
C ASP A 49 -8.01 -5.12 7.19
N GLY A 50 -6.79 -4.81 7.64
CA GLY A 50 -6.10 -5.61 8.65
C GLY A 50 -5.46 -6.90 8.15
N ALA A 51 -5.61 -7.23 6.86
CA ALA A 51 -5.10 -8.47 6.29
C ALA A 51 -3.59 -8.60 6.47
N ARG A 52 -3.15 -9.83 6.70
CA ARG A 52 -1.78 -10.31 6.68
C ARG A 52 -1.53 -11.14 5.42
N VAL A 53 -0.30 -11.53 5.22
CA VAL A 53 0.06 -12.31 4.02
C VAL A 53 -0.71 -13.62 3.91
N GLU A 54 -1.02 -14.28 5.03
CA GLU A 54 -1.83 -15.51 5.04
C GLU A 54 -3.28 -15.26 4.62
N ASP A 55 -3.88 -14.11 5.03
CA ASP A 55 -5.24 -13.74 4.67
C ASP A 55 -5.38 -13.47 3.17
N VAL A 56 -4.32 -12.98 2.51
CA VAL A 56 -4.29 -12.84 1.05
C VAL A 56 -4.52 -14.20 0.40
N LEU A 57 -3.84 -15.23 0.86
CA LEU A 57 -3.92 -16.58 0.28
C LEU A 57 -5.26 -17.26 0.55
N VAL A 58 -5.79 -17.10 1.76
CA VAL A 58 -6.98 -17.82 2.22
C VAL A 58 -8.27 -17.09 1.82
N GLU A 59 -8.27 -15.76 1.81
CA GLU A 59 -9.49 -15.00 1.60
C GLU A 59 -9.53 -14.24 0.26
N GLN A 60 -8.40 -13.67 -0.21
CA GLN A 60 -8.42 -12.78 -1.37
C GLN A 60 -8.24 -13.55 -2.67
N VAL A 61 -7.27 -14.47 -2.74
CA VAL A 61 -7.01 -15.29 -3.93
C VAL A 61 -8.25 -16.08 -4.37
N PRO A 62 -9.03 -16.72 -3.46
CA PRO A 62 -10.23 -17.47 -3.87
C PRO A 62 -11.37 -16.60 -4.43
N ARG A 63 -11.37 -15.27 -4.16
CA ARG A 63 -12.40 -14.36 -4.69
C ARG A 63 -12.20 -14.05 -6.17
N VAL A 64 -11.02 -14.35 -6.71
CA VAL A 64 -10.70 -14.09 -8.13
C VAL A 64 -11.01 -15.34 -8.95
N PRO A 65 -11.85 -15.26 -9.98
CA PRO A 65 -12.17 -16.40 -10.84
C PRO A 65 -10.91 -17.00 -11.46
N ALA A 66 -10.81 -18.33 -11.47
CA ALA A 66 -9.62 -19.05 -11.93
C ALA A 66 -9.22 -18.75 -13.39
N GLY A 67 -10.19 -18.45 -14.26
CA GLY A 67 -9.95 -18.11 -15.68
C GLY A 67 -9.71 -16.62 -15.95
N ALA A 68 -9.82 -15.76 -14.96
CA ALA A 68 -9.66 -14.32 -15.13
C ALA A 68 -8.20 -13.97 -15.50
N ARG A 69 -8.02 -13.03 -16.42
CA ARG A 69 -6.72 -12.50 -16.87
C ARG A 69 -6.68 -10.99 -16.69
N TYR A 70 -5.54 -10.50 -16.24
CA TYR A 70 -5.31 -9.09 -15.96
C TYR A 70 -4.01 -8.60 -16.60
N ASP A 71 -3.93 -7.31 -16.86
CA ASP A 71 -2.73 -6.67 -17.38
C ASP A 71 -1.67 -6.50 -16.29
N LEU A 72 -2.12 -6.17 -15.06
CA LEU A 72 -1.27 -5.88 -13.91
C LEU A 72 -1.84 -6.48 -12.62
N GLY A 73 -1.00 -7.21 -11.88
CA GLY A 73 -1.25 -7.65 -10.52
C GLY A 73 -0.48 -6.80 -9.51
N CYS A 74 -1.17 -6.27 -8.52
CA CYS A 74 -0.60 -5.45 -7.46
C CYS A 74 -0.70 -6.18 -6.11
N LEU A 75 0.40 -6.19 -5.34
CA LEU A 75 0.44 -6.73 -3.98
C LEU A 75 1.09 -5.73 -3.03
N TYR A 76 0.37 -5.26 -2.03
CA TYR A 76 0.94 -4.49 -0.93
C TYR A 76 0.47 -5.05 0.41
N ILE A 77 1.37 -5.74 1.10
CA ILE A 77 1.11 -6.47 2.35
C ILE A 77 2.38 -6.49 3.21
N GLY A 78 2.26 -6.70 4.50
CA GLY A 78 3.38 -6.82 5.43
C GLY A 78 3.34 -5.84 6.59
N VAL A 79 2.57 -4.75 6.47
CA VAL A 79 2.43 -3.75 7.55
C VAL A 79 1.78 -4.36 8.80
N ASN A 80 0.77 -5.21 8.63
CA ASN A 80 0.10 -5.88 9.75
C ASN A 80 0.93 -7.06 10.29
N ASP A 81 1.66 -7.74 9.42
CA ASP A 81 2.54 -8.86 9.78
C ASP A 81 3.62 -8.42 10.76
N VAL A 82 4.40 -7.37 10.43
CA VAL A 82 5.51 -6.89 11.28
C VAL A 82 5.06 -6.29 12.61
N ARG A 83 3.79 -5.95 12.76
CA ARG A 83 3.23 -5.37 13.99
C ARG A 83 2.82 -6.43 15.02
N ARG A 84 2.85 -7.68 14.63
CA ARG A 84 2.52 -8.79 15.53
C ARG A 84 3.71 -9.15 16.43
N LEU A 85 3.40 -9.74 17.57
CA LEU A 85 4.42 -10.28 18.48
C LEU A 85 5.03 -11.58 17.95
N ASP A 86 4.23 -12.36 17.23
CA ASP A 86 4.57 -13.64 16.62
C ASP A 86 5.12 -13.50 15.18
N TRP A 87 5.83 -12.38 14.87
CA TRP A 87 6.47 -12.18 13.60
C TRP A 87 7.47 -13.30 13.26
N ASP A 88 7.26 -13.92 12.11
CA ASP A 88 8.16 -14.90 11.51
C ASP A 88 8.48 -14.49 10.06
N ARG A 89 9.73 -14.04 9.85
CA ARG A 89 10.22 -13.61 8.54
C ARG A 89 10.10 -14.72 7.50
N ALA A 90 10.46 -15.96 7.85
CA ALA A 90 10.46 -17.06 6.89
C ALA A 90 9.04 -17.45 6.49
N ALA A 91 8.11 -17.45 7.44
CA ALA A 91 6.68 -17.67 7.15
C ALA A 91 6.14 -16.56 6.25
N PHE A 92 6.44 -15.30 6.54
CA PHE A 92 6.05 -14.18 5.70
C PHE A 92 6.60 -14.30 4.27
N GLU A 93 7.91 -14.59 4.12
CA GLU A 93 8.53 -14.72 2.80
C GLU A 93 7.90 -15.83 1.97
N ARG A 94 7.59 -16.98 2.58
CA ARG A 94 6.87 -18.07 1.91
C ARG A 94 5.48 -17.63 1.46
N GLY A 95 4.71 -16.98 2.34
CA GLY A 95 3.37 -16.47 2.03
C GLY A 95 3.39 -15.41 0.94
N HIS A 96 4.33 -14.44 1.01
CA HIS A 96 4.47 -13.38 0.02
C HIS A 96 4.84 -13.94 -1.36
N ARG A 97 5.73 -14.92 -1.41
CA ARG A 97 6.08 -15.64 -2.65
C ARG A 97 4.87 -16.37 -3.23
N ALA A 98 4.09 -17.04 -2.39
CA ALA A 98 2.86 -17.73 -2.82
C ALA A 98 1.80 -16.74 -3.34
N ALA A 99 1.64 -15.57 -2.70
CA ALA A 99 0.73 -14.53 -3.17
C ALA A 99 1.16 -13.95 -4.53
N LEU A 100 2.46 -13.71 -4.73
CA LEU A 100 2.99 -13.29 -6.05
C LEU A 100 2.81 -14.39 -7.10
N ALA A 101 3.01 -15.66 -6.75
CA ALA A 101 2.77 -16.77 -7.68
C ALA A 101 1.29 -16.86 -8.10
N ALA A 102 0.35 -16.66 -7.16
CA ALA A 102 -1.08 -16.61 -7.46
C ALA A 102 -1.46 -15.45 -8.38
N LEU A 103 -0.77 -14.30 -8.27
CA LEU A 103 -0.90 -13.19 -9.22
C LEU A 103 -0.29 -13.53 -10.57
N ALA A 104 0.90 -14.13 -10.61
CA ALA A 104 1.59 -14.51 -11.84
C ALA A 104 0.78 -15.45 -12.74
N GLU A 105 -0.02 -16.32 -12.14
CA GLU A 105 -0.94 -17.18 -12.88
C GLU A 105 -2.03 -16.41 -13.64
N ARG A 106 -2.30 -15.17 -13.26
CA ARG A 106 -3.45 -14.37 -13.74
C ARG A 106 -3.08 -13.05 -14.39
N CYS A 107 -1.87 -12.56 -14.16
CA CYS A 107 -1.44 -11.22 -14.56
C CYS A 107 -0.18 -11.26 -15.41
N ASP A 108 -0.10 -10.38 -16.40
CA ASP A 108 1.08 -10.31 -17.28
C ASP A 108 2.26 -9.62 -16.61
N ARG A 109 1.97 -8.65 -15.74
CA ARG A 109 2.95 -7.90 -14.94
C ARG A 109 2.59 -7.94 -13.47
N LEU A 110 3.63 -7.90 -12.64
CA LEU A 110 3.48 -7.89 -11.18
C LEU A 110 4.16 -6.66 -10.61
N LEU A 111 3.49 -6.02 -9.66
CA LEU A 111 4.02 -4.92 -8.86
C LEU A 111 3.82 -5.21 -7.39
N THR A 112 4.89 -5.18 -6.60
CA THR A 112 4.82 -5.20 -5.14
C THR A 112 5.51 -3.96 -4.55
N LEU A 113 5.23 -3.64 -3.29
CA LEU A 113 5.70 -2.43 -2.63
C LEU A 113 6.46 -2.79 -1.36
N THR A 114 7.53 -2.05 -1.06
CA THR A 114 8.18 -2.13 0.26
C THR A 114 7.36 -1.38 1.31
N VAL A 115 7.52 -1.78 2.58
CA VAL A 115 6.90 -1.11 3.72
C VAL A 115 7.75 0.09 4.14
N PRO A 116 7.15 1.26 4.44
CA PRO A 116 7.87 2.41 4.97
C PRO A 116 8.64 2.09 6.25
N LEU A 117 9.86 2.64 6.39
CA LEU A 117 10.68 2.38 7.58
C LEU A 117 10.10 2.98 8.87
N ASP A 118 9.42 4.13 8.77
CA ASP A 118 8.73 4.74 9.90
C ASP A 118 7.26 4.34 9.94
N LEU A 119 6.95 3.30 10.70
CA LEU A 119 5.58 2.90 11.03
C LEU A 119 5.11 3.49 12.37
N GLY A 120 5.89 4.38 13.00
CA GLY A 120 5.55 5.09 14.24
C GLY A 120 5.22 4.20 15.44
N ARG A 121 5.59 2.92 15.41
CA ARG A 121 5.32 1.96 16.49
C ARG A 121 6.60 1.22 16.89
N PRO A 122 6.98 1.25 18.19
CA PRO A 122 8.14 0.52 18.68
C PRO A 122 8.16 -0.97 18.31
N ARG A 123 6.97 -1.59 18.18
CA ARG A 123 6.83 -3.02 17.87
C ARG A 123 7.32 -3.43 16.47
N ALA A 124 7.41 -2.51 15.54
CA ALA A 124 7.85 -2.82 14.17
C ALA A 124 9.38 -2.74 14.02
N GLU A 125 10.04 -1.77 14.65
CA GLU A 125 11.51 -1.60 14.71
C GLU A 125 12.31 -2.28 13.58
N GLY A 126 13.30 -3.11 13.91
CA GLY A 126 14.12 -3.85 12.95
C GLY A 126 13.36 -4.82 12.04
N LYS A 127 12.16 -5.26 12.43
CA LYS A 127 11.30 -6.13 11.62
C LYS A 127 10.91 -5.51 10.28
N VAL A 128 10.83 -4.17 10.19
CA VAL A 128 10.53 -3.48 8.93
C VAL A 128 11.64 -3.70 7.90
N GLN A 129 12.89 -3.77 8.34
CA GLN A 129 14.00 -4.10 7.43
C GLN A 129 13.92 -5.57 6.97
N GLU A 130 13.54 -6.47 7.88
CA GLU A 130 13.39 -7.90 7.58
C GLU A 130 12.26 -8.14 6.57
N VAL A 131 11.08 -7.51 6.75
CA VAL A 131 9.97 -7.66 5.82
C VAL A 131 10.31 -7.08 4.45
N ASN A 132 11.01 -5.95 4.39
CA ASN A 132 11.44 -5.36 3.13
C ASN A 132 12.46 -6.23 2.40
N ALA A 133 13.36 -6.89 3.13
CA ALA A 133 14.29 -7.86 2.55
C ALA A 133 13.54 -9.10 2.01
N ALA A 134 12.52 -9.60 2.72
CA ALA A 134 11.69 -10.71 2.27
C ALA A 134 10.85 -10.35 1.03
N ILE A 135 10.27 -9.13 0.99
CA ILE A 135 9.55 -8.60 -0.18
C ILE A 135 10.49 -8.55 -1.40
N ALA A 136 11.69 -7.98 -1.25
CA ALA A 136 12.66 -7.87 -2.33
C ALA A 136 13.09 -9.26 -2.87
N ALA A 137 13.36 -10.22 -1.97
CA ALA A 137 13.72 -11.59 -2.36
C ALA A 137 12.57 -12.30 -3.10
N SER A 138 11.34 -12.15 -2.60
CA SER A 138 10.16 -12.75 -3.24
C SER A 138 9.86 -12.12 -4.59
N ALA A 139 10.00 -10.80 -4.71
CA ALA A 139 9.81 -10.08 -5.96
C ALA A 139 10.82 -10.50 -7.03
N ALA A 140 12.11 -10.58 -6.67
CA ALA A 140 13.17 -11.04 -7.57
C ALA A 140 12.89 -12.46 -8.09
N ALA A 141 12.44 -13.36 -7.20
CA ALA A 141 12.11 -14.73 -7.58
C ALA A 141 10.88 -14.84 -8.51
N ALA A 142 9.94 -13.90 -8.41
CA ALA A 142 8.72 -13.86 -9.22
C ALA A 142 8.83 -12.98 -10.47
N GLY A 143 9.95 -12.28 -10.68
CA GLY A 143 10.09 -11.27 -11.74
C GLY A 143 9.16 -10.07 -11.55
N ALA A 144 8.79 -9.77 -10.30
CA ALA A 144 7.89 -8.66 -9.98
C ALA A 144 8.67 -7.34 -9.86
N LEU A 145 8.07 -6.27 -10.36
CA LEU A 145 8.54 -4.91 -10.13
C LEU A 145 8.38 -4.54 -8.65
N VAL A 146 9.29 -3.74 -8.14
CA VAL A 146 9.25 -3.27 -6.74
C VAL A 146 9.17 -1.75 -6.69
N LEU A 147 8.11 -1.24 -6.08
CA LEU A 147 8.05 0.16 -5.70
C LEU A 147 8.67 0.35 -4.32
N ASP A 148 9.75 1.12 -4.25
CA ASP A 148 10.39 1.42 -2.97
C ASP A 148 9.66 2.53 -2.21
N LEU A 149 9.02 2.15 -1.09
CA LEU A 149 8.36 3.06 -0.17
C LEU A 149 9.12 3.26 1.16
N ARG A 150 10.35 2.76 1.30
CA ARG A 150 11.10 2.86 2.57
C ARG A 150 11.25 4.31 3.04
N GLY A 151 11.45 5.25 2.14
CA GLY A 151 11.49 6.69 2.43
C GLY A 151 10.14 7.41 2.34
N PHE A 152 9.01 6.68 2.27
CA PHE A 152 7.69 7.28 2.19
C PHE A 152 7.21 7.72 3.58
N GLY A 153 6.67 8.92 3.72
CA GLY A 153 6.19 9.38 5.02
C GLY A 153 6.15 10.90 5.19
N ALA A 154 6.13 11.66 4.10
CA ALA A 154 5.98 13.11 4.20
C ALA A 154 4.69 13.48 4.95
N ARG A 155 4.72 14.57 5.70
CA ARG A 155 3.69 15.00 6.66
C ARG A 155 2.25 15.01 6.13
N ASN A 156 2.06 15.39 4.86
CA ASN A 156 0.73 15.44 4.22
C ASN A 156 0.38 14.16 3.46
N GLN A 157 1.24 13.15 3.50
CA GLN A 157 1.07 11.88 2.79
C GLN A 157 0.69 10.73 3.71
N VAL A 158 1.05 10.81 5.00
CA VAL A 158 0.78 9.77 5.99
C VAL A 158 0.04 10.37 7.18
N MET A 159 -0.96 9.65 7.67
CA MET A 159 -1.72 10.02 8.86
C MET A 159 -0.83 9.99 10.12
N THR A 160 -1.36 10.53 11.21
CA THR A 160 -0.64 10.56 12.50
C THR A 160 -0.40 9.17 13.11
N ASP A 161 -1.03 8.12 12.60
CA ASP A 161 -0.78 6.75 13.01
C ASP A 161 0.49 6.16 12.37
N HIS A 162 1.14 6.89 11.45
CA HIS A 162 2.32 6.49 10.68
C HIS A 162 2.13 5.21 9.86
N VAL A 163 0.88 4.91 9.50
CA VAL A 163 0.52 3.70 8.75
C VAL A 163 -0.28 4.03 7.51
N HIS A 164 -1.45 4.64 7.73
CA HIS A 164 -2.38 4.87 6.65
C HIS A 164 -2.01 6.14 5.87
N PRO A 165 -1.97 6.07 4.54
CA PRO A 165 -1.81 7.25 3.70
C PRO A 165 -3.02 8.17 3.83
N THR A 166 -2.81 9.46 3.65
CA THR A 166 -3.90 10.40 3.35
C THR A 166 -4.36 10.23 1.90
N ALA A 167 -5.42 10.93 1.47
CA ALA A 167 -5.80 10.97 0.07
C ALA A 167 -4.64 11.41 -0.86
N PHE A 168 -3.83 12.38 -0.43
CA PHE A 168 -2.62 12.76 -1.17
C PHE A 168 -1.53 11.70 -1.11
N GLY A 169 -1.43 10.96 -0.01
CA GLY A 169 -0.51 9.84 0.13
C GLY A 169 -0.85 8.71 -0.82
N GLN A 170 -2.13 8.36 -0.95
CA GLN A 170 -2.60 7.36 -1.92
C GLN A 170 -2.23 7.76 -3.37
N ILE A 171 -2.43 9.04 -3.71
CA ILE A 171 -2.04 9.58 -5.02
C ILE A 171 -0.52 9.55 -5.20
N ALA A 172 0.26 9.93 -4.18
CA ALA A 172 1.72 9.93 -4.26
C ALA A 172 2.31 8.52 -4.42
N ILE A 173 1.70 7.51 -3.81
CA ILE A 173 2.06 6.09 -4.04
C ILE A 173 1.76 5.72 -5.49
N ALA A 174 0.58 6.07 -5.99
CA ALA A 174 0.18 5.77 -7.36
C ALA A 174 1.09 6.44 -8.41
N GLU A 175 1.46 7.71 -8.21
CA GLU A 175 2.40 8.41 -9.11
C GLU A 175 3.74 7.68 -9.20
N ARG A 176 4.32 7.31 -8.07
CA ARG A 176 5.58 6.55 -8.03
C ARG A 176 5.42 5.16 -8.66
N ALA A 177 4.28 4.50 -8.44
CA ALA A 177 3.98 3.21 -9.07
C ALA A 177 3.91 3.34 -10.60
N LEU A 178 3.26 4.39 -11.09
CA LEU A 178 3.17 4.68 -12.53
C LEU A 178 4.55 4.99 -13.14
N ASP A 179 5.47 5.61 -12.39
CA ASP A 179 6.85 5.82 -12.86
C ASP A 179 7.59 4.49 -13.03
N VAL A 180 7.45 3.57 -12.07
CA VAL A 180 8.03 2.22 -12.17
C VAL A 180 7.43 1.44 -13.35
N LEU A 181 6.11 1.50 -13.53
CA LEU A 181 5.40 0.81 -14.61
C LEU A 181 5.72 1.39 -15.99
N ALA A 182 5.87 2.72 -16.09
CA ALA A 182 6.29 3.38 -17.32
C ALA A 182 7.73 2.98 -17.72
N ALA A 183 8.63 2.88 -16.75
CA ALA A 183 9.99 2.41 -16.99
C ALA A 183 10.03 0.95 -17.48
N ASP A 184 9.04 0.12 -17.10
CA ASP A 184 8.83 -1.26 -17.61
C ASP A 184 8.02 -1.31 -18.92
N GLY A 185 7.72 -0.17 -19.51
CA GLY A 185 7.06 -0.08 -20.82
C GLY A 185 5.53 -0.12 -20.78
N MET A 186 4.89 0.08 -19.63
CA MET A 186 3.44 0.30 -19.59
C MET A 186 3.09 1.74 -20.00
N ASP A 187 2.03 1.87 -20.80
CA ASP A 187 1.59 3.16 -21.32
C ASP A 187 0.77 3.91 -20.26
N VAL A 188 1.36 4.95 -19.66
CA VAL A 188 0.70 5.83 -18.69
C VAL A 188 -0.08 6.91 -19.43
N ARG A 189 -1.40 6.86 -19.39
CA ARG A 189 -2.32 7.74 -20.10
C ARG A 189 -2.59 9.04 -19.36
N VAL A 190 -2.72 8.96 -18.03
CA VAL A 190 -3.10 10.10 -17.19
C VAL A 190 -2.35 10.05 -15.87
N ARG A 191 -1.93 11.21 -15.37
CA ARG A 191 -1.33 11.31 -14.03
C ARG A 191 -2.40 11.58 -12.98
N PRO A 192 -2.48 10.82 -11.88
CA PRO A 192 -3.50 10.98 -10.84
C PRO A 192 -3.64 12.40 -10.31
N HIS A 193 -2.54 13.14 -10.12
CA HIS A 193 -2.58 14.52 -9.63
C HIS A 193 -3.32 15.47 -10.57
N THR A 194 -3.42 15.18 -11.86
CA THR A 194 -4.16 16.00 -12.84
C THR A 194 -5.67 15.77 -12.78
N LEU A 195 -6.11 14.68 -12.13
CA LEU A 195 -7.52 14.31 -12.00
C LEU A 195 -8.18 14.86 -10.74
N ILE A 196 -7.43 15.58 -9.90
CA ILE A 196 -7.94 16.17 -8.68
C ILE A 196 -7.94 17.69 -8.77
N SER A 197 -9.00 18.29 -8.21
CA SER A 197 -9.07 19.72 -7.97
C SER A 197 -9.37 19.95 -6.49
N TYR A 198 -8.62 20.82 -5.85
CA TYR A 198 -8.85 21.17 -4.45
C TYR A 198 -8.46 22.62 -4.20
N GLU A 199 -9.22 23.24 -3.31
CA GLU A 199 -8.92 24.58 -2.83
C GLU A 199 -8.52 24.52 -1.35
N THR A 200 -7.46 25.20 -1.01
CA THR A 200 -7.05 25.36 0.38
C THR A 200 -6.70 26.79 0.68
N THR A 201 -7.20 27.31 1.78
CA THR A 201 -6.84 28.61 2.34
C THR A 201 -5.70 28.47 3.33
N ARG A 202 -4.97 29.59 3.61
CA ARG A 202 -3.95 29.61 4.67
C ARG A 202 -4.52 29.16 6.02
N TRP A 203 -5.77 29.52 6.33
CA TRP A 203 -6.48 29.10 7.53
C TRP A 203 -6.75 27.58 7.57
N ARG A 204 -7.19 26.99 6.49
CA ARG A 204 -7.40 25.53 6.42
C ARG A 204 -6.10 24.76 6.57
N ARG A 205 -5.01 25.26 5.96
CA ARG A 205 -3.67 24.68 6.13
C ARG A 205 -3.22 24.78 7.60
N LEU A 206 -3.30 25.94 8.21
CA LEU A 206 -2.93 26.14 9.62
C LEU A 206 -3.75 25.24 10.55
N ARG A 207 -5.06 25.16 10.34
CA ARG A 207 -5.94 24.27 11.13
C ARG A 207 -5.59 22.79 10.94
N GLY A 208 -5.28 22.36 9.74
CA GLY A 208 -4.78 21.00 9.46
C GLY A 208 -3.47 20.75 10.19
N ASP A 209 -2.57 21.72 10.17
CA ASP A 209 -1.27 21.67 10.81
C ASP A 209 -1.38 21.55 12.34
N THR A 210 -2.22 22.35 12.95
CA THR A 210 -2.46 22.30 14.41
C THR A 210 -3.14 21.00 14.81
N THR A 211 -4.10 20.52 14.03
CA THR A 211 -4.77 19.24 14.28
C THR A 211 -3.78 18.07 14.18
N TYR A 212 -2.92 18.08 13.17
CA TYR A 212 -1.88 17.06 13.03
C TYR A 212 -0.90 17.08 14.20
N ALA A 213 -0.39 18.25 14.57
CA ALA A 213 0.53 18.40 15.70
C ALA A 213 -0.11 17.92 17.03
N TYR A 214 -1.37 18.28 17.28
CA TYR A 214 -2.12 17.84 18.44
C TYR A 214 -2.30 16.31 18.47
N ARG A 215 -2.72 15.71 17.35
CA ARG A 215 -2.89 14.25 17.25
C ARG A 215 -1.56 13.51 17.46
N ARG A 216 -0.47 14.03 16.90
CA ARG A 216 0.86 13.48 17.05
C ARG A 216 1.35 13.53 18.50
N LEU A 217 1.16 14.66 19.18
CA LEU A 217 1.47 14.80 20.61
C LEU A 217 0.67 13.80 21.44
N LYS A 218 -0.62 13.69 21.19
CA LYS A 218 -1.50 12.73 21.90
C LYS A 218 -1.07 11.28 21.72
N GLN A 219 -0.59 10.90 20.54
CA GLN A 219 -0.08 9.56 20.29
C GLN A 219 1.27 9.33 20.98
N ALA A 220 2.16 10.31 20.98
CA ALA A 220 3.44 10.23 21.69
C ALA A 220 3.22 10.06 23.21
N LEU A 221 2.28 10.81 23.80
CA LEU A 221 1.91 10.68 25.21
C LEU A 221 1.31 9.31 25.54
N LYS A 222 0.45 8.77 24.67
CA LYS A 222 -0.06 7.40 24.85
C LYS A 222 1.04 6.33 24.80
N ALA A 223 2.00 6.48 23.90
CA ALA A 223 3.13 5.57 23.79
C ALA A 223 4.03 5.63 25.04
N ALA A 224 4.29 6.82 25.59
CA ALA A 224 5.05 7.00 26.82
C ALA A 224 4.34 6.39 28.05
N ASN A 225 3.00 6.53 28.16
CA ASN A 225 2.24 5.97 29.27
C ASN A 225 2.18 4.43 29.24
N VAL A 226 2.24 3.81 28.07
CA VAL A 226 2.30 2.33 27.94
C VAL A 226 3.65 1.81 28.48
N HIS A 227 4.73 2.58 28.36
CA HIS A 227 6.04 2.21 28.90
C HIS A 227 6.12 2.34 30.44
N MET A 228 5.39 3.29 31.04
CA MET A 228 5.37 3.48 32.50
C MET A 228 4.43 2.54 33.24
N GLY A 229 3.46 1.92 32.56
CA GLY A 229 2.53 0.94 33.15
C GLY A 229 2.96 -0.53 33.03
N ALA A 230 4.16 -0.79 32.50
CA ALA A 230 4.74 -2.15 32.32
C ALA A 230 5.95 -2.40 33.22
N VAL A 231 6.11 -1.63 34.32
CA VAL A 231 7.11 -1.84 35.39
C VAL A 231 6.42 -2.35 36.64
#